data_b1f3279ef8b5f1838db511f6d33191d3
#
_entry.id   b1f3279ef8b5f1838db511f6d33191d3
#
_cell.length_a   1.000
_cell.length_b   1.000
_cell.length_c   1.000
_cell.angle_alpha   90.00
_cell.angle_beta   90.00
_cell.angle_gamma   90.00
#
_symmetry.space_group_name_H-M   'P 1'
#
loop_
_entity.id
_entity.type
_entity.pdbx_description
1 polymer ?
#
loop_
_entity_poly.entity_id
_entity_poly.type
_entity_poly.pdbx_seq_one_letter_code
_entity_poly.pdbx_strand_id
1 'polypeptide(L)'
;MTGNDHVTYNVAEKRYEMPFGHLMVYANVRKDMNRLYIDYVFAPPELRGTGAAGRFMMQLMDVVRTEKLKAVPICGYAASWLRQHSDYHDLIS
;
A
#
# COMPACT_ATOMS: atom_id res chain seq x y z
N MET A 1 -20.11 -3.16 -7.81
CA MET A 1 -19.30 -3.23 -7.78
C MET A 1 -18.34 -3.46 -8.12
N THR A 2 -18.30 -3.38 -8.25
CA THR A 2 -17.63 -3.89 -8.69
C THR A 2 -16.37 -4.32 -8.44
N GLY A 3 -15.96 -5.03 -8.35
CA GLY A 3 -14.83 -5.82 -8.05
C GLY A 3 -13.49 -5.34 -8.44
N ASN A 4 -13.39 -4.07 -8.70
CA ASN A 4 -12.13 -3.55 -9.22
C ASN A 4 -11.25 -2.92 -8.18
N ASP A 5 -11.67 -2.94 -6.92
CA ASP A 5 -10.93 -2.30 -5.85
C ASP A 5 -9.96 -3.28 -5.19
N HIS A 6 -9.13 -3.88 -6.03
CA HIS A 6 -8.07 -4.77 -5.56
C HIS A 6 -6.71 -4.15 -5.85
N VAL A 7 -5.79 -4.34 -4.93
CA VAL A 7 -4.42 -3.92 -5.17
C VAL A 7 -3.76 -4.88 -6.15
N THR A 8 -3.08 -4.33 -7.16
CA THR A 8 -2.34 -5.12 -8.13
C THR A 8 -0.95 -4.51 -8.31
N TYR A 9 0.00 -5.34 -8.75
CA TYR A 9 1.34 -4.86 -8.99
C TYR A 9 1.53 -4.49 -10.45
N ASN A 10 1.96 -3.25 -10.68
CA ASN A 10 2.28 -2.77 -12.03
C ASN A 10 3.78 -2.95 -12.26
N VAL A 11 4.13 -3.95 -13.07
CA VAL A 11 5.53 -4.30 -13.30
C VAL A 11 6.28 -3.16 -13.99
N ALA A 12 5.64 -2.53 -14.98
CA ALA A 12 6.29 -1.47 -15.76
C ALA A 12 6.63 -0.27 -14.90
N GLU A 13 5.72 0.10 -13.98
CA GLU A 13 5.89 1.27 -13.13
C GLU A 13 6.52 0.93 -11.78
N LYS A 14 6.69 -0.35 -11.48
CA LYS A 14 7.27 -0.82 -10.22
C LYS A 14 6.52 -0.28 -9.01
N ARG A 15 5.21 -0.44 -9.05
CA ARG A 15 4.37 0.04 -7.96
C ARG A 15 3.13 -0.82 -7.79
N TYR A 16 2.58 -0.84 -6.58
CA TYR A 16 1.26 -1.40 -6.33
C TYR A 16 0.23 -0.33 -6.58
N GLU A 17 -0.89 -0.72 -7.15
CA GLU A 17 -1.97 0.19 -7.55
C GLU A 17 -3.31 -0.35 -7.13
N MET A 18 -4.23 0.57 -6.81
CA MET A 18 -5.61 0.20 -6.52
C MET A 18 -6.53 1.26 -7.13
N PRO A 19 -7.41 0.85 -8.05
CA PRO A 19 -8.32 1.82 -8.67
C PRO A 19 -9.49 2.17 -7.76
N PHE A 20 -9.91 3.41 -7.86
CA PHE A 20 -11.12 3.93 -7.21
C PHE A 20 -11.87 4.70 -8.29
N GLY A 21 -12.73 4.00 -9.05
CA GLY A 21 -13.34 4.57 -10.24
C GLY A 21 -12.28 4.88 -11.29
N HIS A 22 -12.22 6.13 -11.74
CA HIS A 22 -11.22 6.55 -12.72
C HIS A 22 -9.93 7.07 -12.06
N LEU A 23 -9.88 7.04 -10.73
CA LEU A 23 -8.72 7.52 -9.98
C LEU A 23 -7.89 6.33 -9.50
N MET A 24 -6.65 6.61 -9.10
CA MET A 24 -5.73 5.55 -8.73
C MET A 24 -4.95 5.96 -7.48
N VAL A 25 -4.93 5.08 -6.47
CA VAL A 25 -3.98 5.17 -5.36
C VAL A 25 -2.85 4.20 -5.65
N TYR A 26 -1.61 4.63 -5.41
CA TYR A 26 -0.49 3.74 -5.67
C TYR A 26 0.62 3.94 -4.66
N ALA A 27 1.52 2.95 -4.61
CA ALA A 27 2.72 3.01 -3.81
C ALA A 27 3.91 2.57 -4.64
N ASN A 28 4.92 3.42 -4.72
CA ASN A 28 6.20 3.05 -5.29
C ASN A 28 6.95 2.20 -4.29
N VAL A 29 7.41 1.04 -4.73
CA VAL A 29 8.01 0.06 -3.84
C VAL A 29 9.30 -0.50 -4.44
N ARG A 30 10.11 -1.09 -3.56
CA ARG A 30 11.28 -1.89 -3.94
C ARG A 30 11.25 -3.17 -3.13
N LYS A 31 11.62 -4.27 -3.74
CA LYS A 31 11.75 -5.54 -3.03
C LYS A 31 13.20 -5.90 -2.93
N ASP A 32 13.60 -6.37 -1.76
CA ASP A 32 14.95 -6.87 -1.54
C ASP A 32 14.86 -8.01 -0.53
N MET A 33 15.15 -9.22 -1.00
CA MET A 33 15.02 -10.42 -0.20
C MET A 33 13.58 -10.55 0.31
N ASN A 34 13.36 -10.56 1.61
CA ASN A 34 12.01 -10.68 2.16
C ASN A 34 11.45 -9.35 2.64
N ARG A 35 11.98 -8.22 2.13
CA ARG A 35 11.52 -6.89 2.53
C ARG A 35 10.85 -6.18 1.38
N LEU A 36 9.76 -5.49 1.68
CA LEU A 36 9.10 -4.58 0.77
C LEU A 36 9.29 -3.16 1.29
N TYR A 37 10.07 -2.38 0.57
CA TYR A 37 10.29 -0.97 0.90
C TYR A 37 9.18 -0.15 0.28
N ILE A 38 8.42 0.54 1.12
CA ILE A 38 7.32 1.40 0.66
C ILE A 38 7.88 2.82 0.61
N ASP A 39 8.31 3.22 -0.59
CA ASP A 39 9.02 4.48 -0.76
C ASP A 39 8.09 5.68 -0.80
N TYR A 40 6.91 5.54 -1.38
CA TYR A 40 5.99 6.66 -1.54
C TYR A 40 4.58 6.14 -1.79
N VAL A 41 3.61 6.71 -1.09
CA VAL A 41 2.19 6.41 -1.29
C VAL A 41 1.52 7.67 -1.81
N PHE A 42 0.82 7.55 -2.93
CA PHE A 42 0.11 8.66 -3.54
C PHE A 42 -1.39 8.41 -3.59
N ALA A 43 -2.15 9.39 -3.18
CA ALA A 43 -3.60 9.41 -3.37
C ALA A 43 -3.98 10.75 -4.02
N PRO A 44 -4.78 10.71 -5.11
CA PRO A 44 -5.23 11.97 -5.72
C PRO A 44 -5.98 12.85 -4.73
N PRO A 45 -5.95 14.18 -4.91
CA PRO A 45 -6.66 15.07 -3.98
C PRO A 45 -8.13 14.72 -3.81
N GLU A 46 -8.79 14.27 -4.89
CA GLU A 46 -10.21 13.92 -4.86
C GLU A 46 -10.53 12.80 -3.88
N LEU A 47 -9.53 11.94 -3.57
CA LEU A 47 -9.73 10.82 -2.67
C LEU A 47 -9.27 11.10 -1.24
N ARG A 48 -8.65 12.24 -1.00
CA ARG A 48 -8.15 12.58 0.33
C ARG A 48 -9.33 12.82 1.26
N GLY A 49 -9.25 12.26 2.46
CA GLY A 49 -10.32 12.35 3.43
C GLY A 49 -11.44 11.35 3.22
N THR A 50 -11.33 10.46 2.22
CA THR A 50 -12.37 9.46 1.94
C THR A 50 -12.07 8.11 2.57
N GLY A 51 -10.86 7.92 3.09
CA GLY A 51 -10.43 6.61 3.57
C GLY A 51 -9.84 5.72 2.49
N ALA A 52 -9.73 6.20 1.25
CA ALA A 52 -9.25 5.39 0.14
C ALA A 52 -7.81 4.94 0.36
N ALA A 53 -6.93 5.84 0.77
CA ALA A 53 -5.53 5.48 1.00
C ALA A 53 -5.39 4.45 2.11
N GLY A 54 -6.23 4.53 3.15
CA GLY A 54 -6.22 3.54 4.23
C GLY A 54 -6.66 2.17 3.74
N ARG A 55 -7.70 2.11 2.91
CA ARG A 55 -8.13 0.84 2.31
C ARG A 55 -7.03 0.25 1.43
N PHE A 56 -6.34 1.11 0.68
CA PHE A 56 -5.19 0.69 -0.11
C PHE A 56 -4.11 0.09 0.80
N MET A 57 -3.77 0.77 1.90
CA MET A 57 -2.75 0.28 2.82
C MET A 57 -3.13 -1.07 3.42
N MET A 58 -4.40 -1.26 3.77
CA MET A 58 -4.86 -2.54 4.31
C MET A 58 -4.60 -3.67 3.31
N GLN A 59 -4.96 -3.45 2.05
CA GLN A 59 -4.75 -4.47 1.03
C GLN A 59 -3.27 -4.68 0.74
N LEU A 60 -2.48 -3.60 0.74
CA LEU A 60 -1.04 -3.74 0.55
C LEU A 60 -0.42 -4.58 1.66
N MET A 61 -0.83 -4.37 2.90
CA MET A 61 -0.30 -5.16 4.01
C MET A 61 -0.77 -6.61 3.95
N ASP A 62 -1.96 -6.87 3.39
CA ASP A 62 -2.39 -8.24 3.15
C ASP A 62 -1.49 -8.93 2.13
N VAL A 63 -1.03 -8.22 1.11
CA VAL A 63 -0.06 -8.75 0.16
C VAL A 63 1.26 -9.07 0.88
N VAL A 64 1.73 -8.15 1.71
CA VAL A 64 2.96 -8.35 2.49
C VAL A 64 2.86 -9.63 3.31
N ARG A 65 1.71 -9.83 3.97
CA ARG A 65 1.49 -11.03 4.80
C ARG A 65 1.45 -12.29 3.95
N THR A 66 0.69 -12.25 2.86
CA THR A 66 0.52 -13.42 1.99
C THR A 66 1.84 -13.84 1.35
N GLU A 67 2.66 -12.88 0.96
CA GLU A 67 3.94 -13.16 0.31
C GLU A 67 5.08 -13.36 1.32
N LYS A 68 4.75 -13.31 2.60
CA LYS A 68 5.73 -13.54 3.68
C LYS A 68 6.88 -12.55 3.64
N LEU A 69 6.51 -11.30 3.32
CA LEU A 69 7.47 -10.19 3.32
C LEU A 69 7.40 -9.44 4.64
N LYS A 70 8.35 -8.54 4.83
CA LYS A 70 8.31 -7.54 5.90
C LYS A 70 8.31 -6.16 5.27
N ALA A 71 7.51 -5.26 5.80
CA ALA A 71 7.40 -3.91 5.27
C ALA A 71 8.42 -2.99 5.90
N VAL A 72 9.07 -2.17 5.07
CA VAL A 72 9.94 -1.10 5.53
C VAL A 72 9.29 0.21 5.07
N PRO A 73 8.58 0.90 5.94
CA PRO A 73 7.85 2.11 5.53
C PRO A 73 8.79 3.32 5.50
N ILE A 74 9.31 3.61 4.32
CA ILE A 74 10.13 4.80 4.10
C ILE A 74 9.24 6.04 4.04
N CYS A 75 8.10 5.93 3.34
CA CYS A 75 7.13 7.01 3.21
C CYS A 75 6.55 7.40 4.56
N GLY A 76 6.52 8.70 4.86
CA GLY A 76 5.99 9.18 6.14
C GLY A 76 4.54 8.80 6.37
N TYR A 77 3.71 8.85 5.32
CA TYR A 77 2.33 8.45 5.46
C TYR A 77 2.23 6.96 5.83
N ALA A 78 2.98 6.10 5.12
CA ALA A 78 2.94 4.67 5.39
C ALA A 78 3.42 4.36 6.81
N ALA A 79 4.49 5.03 7.25
CA ALA A 79 4.99 4.83 8.61
C ALA A 79 3.96 5.24 9.65
N SER A 80 3.32 6.38 9.45
CA SER A 80 2.30 6.88 10.37
C SER A 80 1.09 5.94 10.40
N TRP A 81 0.66 5.49 9.22
CA TRP A 81 -0.49 4.59 9.14
C TRP A 81 -0.21 3.29 9.89
N LEU A 82 0.99 2.72 9.69
CA LEU A 82 1.35 1.48 10.37
C LEU A 82 1.44 1.65 11.89
N ARG A 83 1.93 2.80 12.37
CA ARG A 83 1.95 3.05 13.80
C ARG A 83 0.55 3.01 14.42
N GLN A 84 -0.45 3.42 13.66
CA GLN A 84 -1.83 3.51 14.14
C GLN A 84 -2.63 2.23 13.93
N HIS A 85 -2.04 1.22 13.29
CA HIS A 85 -2.75 -0.03 12.95
C HIS A 85 -1.95 -1.21 13.48
N SER A 86 -2.14 -1.50 14.77
CA SER A 86 -1.34 -2.50 15.47
C SER A 86 -1.50 -3.91 14.90
N ASP A 87 -2.60 -4.16 14.19
CA ASP A 87 -2.82 -5.47 13.57
C ASP A 87 -1.70 -5.87 12.60
N TYR A 88 -0.94 -4.90 12.12
CA TYR A 88 0.12 -5.14 11.13
C TYR A 88 1.52 -4.95 11.69
N HIS A 89 1.65 -4.76 13.01
CA HIS A 89 2.97 -4.49 13.58
C HIS A 89 3.93 -5.67 13.42
N ASP A 90 3.41 -6.90 13.34
CA ASP A 90 4.23 -8.07 13.09
C ASP A 90 4.84 -8.09 11.68
N LEU A 91 4.34 -7.26 10.78
CA LEU A 91 4.82 -7.18 9.40
C LEU A 91 5.88 -6.11 9.20
N ILE A 92 6.15 -5.28 10.19
CA ILE A 92 7.14 -4.22 10.07
C ILE A 92 8.53 -4.80 10.31
N SER A 93 9.43 -4.49 9.39
CA SER A 93 10.81 -4.93 9.49
C SER A 93 11.59 -4.14 10.52
#